data_3b8d3addc76f77ce8bd159526ece716d
#
_entry.id   3b8d3addc76f77ce8bd159526ece716d
#
_cell.length_a   1.000
_cell.length_b   1.000
_cell.length_c   1.000
_cell.angle_alpha   90.00
_cell.angle_beta   90.00
_cell.angle_gamma   90.00
#
_symmetry.space_group_name_H-M   'P 1'
#
loop_
_entity.id
_entity.type
_entity.pdbx_description
1 polymer ?
#
loop_
_entity_poly.entity_id
_entity_poly.type
_entity_poly.pdbx_seq_one_letter_code
_entity_poly.pdbx_strand_id
1 'polypeptide(L)'
;MLLLALVFYLHYEAPPDEQNFPMVMEMIRAGEVREDNDEFQSPLDELFDRLEMRNPEHIALKYYRNYRSGSGKTLKSIQITLVSRLEKFNLESLAGMTQTDEMELWSLGERKTAIFAVIPDNDSSFNFIVGMLYTCAHKPGRVKQ
;
A
#
# COMPACT_ATOMS: atom_id res chain seq x y z
N MET A 1 0.94 8.47 -7.70
CA MET A 1 2.19 7.82 -8.16
C MET A 1 2.96 7.17 -7.00
N LEU A 2 3.21 7.88 -5.87
CA LEU A 2 3.95 7.31 -4.72
C LEU A 2 3.35 5.98 -4.23
N LEU A 3 2.05 5.93 -3.90
CA LEU A 3 1.39 4.69 -3.43
C LEU A 3 1.62 3.49 -4.38
N LEU A 4 1.52 3.72 -5.69
CA LEU A 4 1.76 2.64 -6.67
C LEU A 4 3.22 2.16 -6.65
N ALA A 5 4.18 3.08 -6.49
CA ALA A 5 5.59 2.72 -6.36
C ALA A 5 5.82 1.80 -5.15
N LEU A 6 5.26 2.16 -3.99
CA LEU A 6 5.39 1.40 -2.76
C LEU A 6 4.71 0.02 -2.86
N VAL A 7 3.47 -0.02 -3.38
CA VAL A 7 2.74 -1.28 -3.54
C VAL A 7 3.47 -2.23 -4.50
N PHE A 8 3.98 -1.74 -5.64
CA PHE A 8 4.74 -2.57 -6.56
C PHE A 8 6.08 -3.00 -5.97
N TYR A 9 6.74 -2.12 -5.20
CA TYR A 9 7.96 -2.51 -4.50
C TYR A 9 7.68 -3.68 -3.54
N LEU A 10 6.70 -3.54 -2.65
CA LEU A 10 6.35 -4.58 -1.69
C LEU A 10 5.89 -5.87 -2.38
N HIS A 11 5.11 -5.77 -3.44
CA HIS A 11 4.59 -6.95 -4.14
C HIS A 11 5.68 -7.80 -4.80
N TYR A 12 6.72 -7.17 -5.36
CA TYR A 12 7.75 -7.90 -6.12
C TYR A 12 9.04 -8.15 -5.35
N GLU A 13 9.36 -7.31 -4.36
CA GLU A 13 10.67 -7.31 -3.70
C GLU A 13 10.60 -7.72 -2.22
N ALA A 14 9.46 -7.52 -1.55
CA ALA A 14 9.30 -7.82 -0.14
C ALA A 14 8.79 -9.25 0.09
N PRO A 15 9.14 -9.86 1.23
CA PRO A 15 8.58 -11.14 1.63
C PRO A 15 7.06 -11.01 1.90
N PRO A 16 6.28 -12.12 1.81
CA PRO A 16 4.82 -12.08 1.92
C PRO A 16 4.27 -11.46 3.21
N ASP A 17 4.98 -11.58 4.31
CA ASP A 17 4.62 -11.04 5.62
C ASP A 17 4.75 -9.51 5.69
N GLU A 18 5.52 -8.90 4.79
CA GLU A 18 5.66 -7.46 4.65
C GLU A 18 4.74 -6.85 3.58
N GLN A 19 4.02 -7.67 2.79
CA GLN A 19 3.13 -7.21 1.72
C GLN A 19 1.78 -6.73 2.28
N ASN A 20 1.80 -5.72 3.14
CA ASN A 20 0.63 -5.22 3.86
C ASN A 20 0.59 -3.69 3.96
N PHE A 21 -0.56 -3.12 4.37
CA PHE A 21 -0.71 -1.67 4.51
C PHE A 21 0.14 -1.04 5.64
N PRO A 22 0.32 -1.67 6.80
CA PRO A 22 1.26 -1.19 7.80
C PRO A 22 2.66 -0.94 7.24
N MET A 23 3.20 -1.85 6.41
CA MET A 23 4.50 -1.67 5.77
C MET A 23 4.50 -0.50 4.76
N VAL A 24 3.41 -0.30 4.01
CA VAL A 24 3.26 0.89 3.15
C VAL A 24 3.40 2.17 3.99
N MET A 25 2.78 2.23 5.17
CA MET A 25 2.86 3.39 6.06
C MET A 25 4.27 3.61 6.60
N GLU A 26 4.99 2.55 6.95
CA GLU A 26 6.40 2.64 7.37
C GLU A 26 7.28 3.18 6.23
N MET A 27 7.08 2.71 5.01
CA MET A 27 7.82 3.21 3.84
C MET A 27 7.53 4.71 3.58
N ILE A 28 6.28 5.16 3.75
CA ILE A 28 5.94 6.59 3.61
C ILE A 28 6.66 7.42 4.68
N ARG A 29 6.74 6.94 5.92
CA ARG A 29 7.48 7.60 7.01
C ARG A 29 8.99 7.64 6.73
N ALA A 30 9.54 6.56 6.19
CA ALA A 30 10.95 6.49 5.78
C ALA A 30 11.28 7.43 4.61
N GLY A 31 10.26 7.86 3.84
CA GLY A 31 10.38 8.77 2.70
C GLY A 31 10.26 10.24 3.06
N GLU A 32 10.78 10.68 4.23
CA GLU A 32 10.72 12.08 4.64
C GLU A 32 11.22 13.03 3.56
N VAL A 33 10.44 14.06 3.24
CA VAL A 33 10.82 15.13 2.31
C VAL A 33 11.16 16.38 3.08
N ARG A 34 12.32 16.97 2.81
CA ARG A 34 12.74 18.28 3.34
C ARG A 34 12.56 19.33 2.26
N GLU A 35 11.77 20.37 2.58
CA GLU A 35 11.49 21.47 1.64
C GLU A 35 12.69 22.43 1.46
N ASP A 36 13.58 22.45 2.43
CA ASP A 36 14.76 23.32 2.51
C ASP A 36 16.02 22.72 1.89
N ASN A 37 15.96 21.44 1.52
CA ASN A 37 17.11 20.73 0.95
C ASN A 37 16.66 19.70 -0.10
N ASP A 38 16.69 20.12 -1.36
CA ASP A 38 16.33 19.27 -2.50
C ASP A 38 17.31 18.12 -2.74
N GLU A 39 18.53 18.19 -2.18
CA GLU A 39 19.56 17.13 -2.26
C GLU A 39 19.43 16.10 -1.14
N PHE A 40 18.50 16.31 -0.20
CA PHE A 40 18.28 15.37 0.88
C PHE A 40 17.80 14.01 0.35
N GLN A 41 18.55 12.97 0.65
CA GLN A 41 18.17 11.59 0.38
C GLN A 41 17.56 10.96 1.63
N SER A 42 16.32 10.52 1.52
CA SER A 42 15.64 9.75 2.55
C SER A 42 16.03 8.27 2.49
N PRO A 43 15.83 7.49 3.58
CA PRO A 43 16.00 6.04 3.53
C PRO A 43 15.17 5.35 2.43
N LEU A 44 14.03 5.94 2.07
CA LEU A 44 13.22 5.46 0.95
C LEU A 44 13.91 5.70 -0.40
N ASP A 45 14.55 6.87 -0.59
CA ASP A 45 15.32 7.14 -1.81
C ASP A 45 16.46 6.13 -1.98
N GLU A 46 17.22 5.86 -0.92
CA GLU A 46 18.28 4.85 -0.94
C GLU A 46 17.78 3.45 -1.28
N LEU A 47 16.56 3.10 -0.82
CA LEU A 47 15.94 1.82 -1.13
C LEU A 47 15.64 1.68 -2.62
N PHE A 48 15.10 2.73 -3.24
CA PHE A 48 14.81 2.76 -4.67
C PHE A 48 16.08 2.87 -5.53
N ASP A 49 17.11 3.55 -5.06
CA ASP A 49 18.42 3.60 -5.74
C ASP A 49 19.07 2.21 -5.79
N ARG A 50 19.00 1.43 -4.70
CA ARG A 50 19.46 0.03 -4.67
C ARG A 50 18.67 -0.86 -5.63
N LEU A 51 17.35 -0.64 -5.72
CA LEU A 51 16.51 -1.34 -6.69
C LEU A 51 16.91 -1.00 -8.12
N GLU A 52 17.18 0.27 -8.41
CA GLU A 52 17.59 0.74 -9.73
C GLU A 52 18.93 0.12 -10.17
N MET A 53 19.88 0.01 -9.26
CA MET A 53 21.17 -0.66 -9.55
C MET A 53 21.00 -2.14 -9.89
N ARG A 54 20.02 -2.82 -9.28
CA ARG A 54 19.78 -4.25 -9.47
C ARG A 54 18.86 -4.54 -10.65
N ASN A 55 17.82 -3.76 -10.83
CA ASN A 55 16.81 -3.94 -11.89
C ASN A 55 16.28 -2.57 -12.38
N PRO A 56 16.97 -1.92 -13.34
CA PRO A 56 16.61 -0.57 -13.82
C PRO A 56 15.22 -0.48 -14.48
N GLU A 57 14.70 -1.61 -14.99
CA GLU A 57 13.40 -1.70 -15.68
C GLU A 57 12.24 -2.04 -14.73
N HIS A 58 12.49 -2.11 -13.42
CA HIS A 58 11.47 -2.49 -12.46
C HIS A 58 10.29 -1.50 -12.47
N ILE A 59 9.06 -2.02 -12.48
CA ILE A 59 7.84 -1.21 -12.59
C ILE A 59 7.71 -0.17 -11.46
N ALA A 60 8.12 -0.50 -10.25
CA ALA A 60 8.08 0.43 -9.10
C ALA A 60 8.92 1.69 -9.34
N LEU A 61 10.09 1.55 -10.02
CA LEU A 61 10.96 2.68 -10.35
C LEU A 61 10.29 3.69 -11.27
N LYS A 62 9.51 3.23 -12.26
CA LYS A 62 8.76 4.11 -13.15
C LYS A 62 7.84 5.06 -12.38
N TYR A 63 7.12 4.53 -11.39
CA TYR A 63 6.21 5.31 -10.56
C TYR A 63 6.96 6.18 -9.55
N TYR A 64 8.08 5.69 -9.02
CA TYR A 64 8.91 6.44 -8.08
C TYR A 64 9.60 7.63 -8.72
N ARG A 65 10.25 7.45 -9.89
CA ARG A 65 10.85 8.53 -10.67
C ARG A 65 9.83 9.62 -11.03
N ASN A 66 8.62 9.21 -11.41
CA ASN A 66 7.53 10.14 -11.70
C ASN A 66 7.06 10.91 -10.44
N TYR A 67 7.06 10.29 -9.28
CA TYR A 67 6.84 10.98 -8.01
C TYR A 67 7.98 11.98 -7.74
N ARG A 68 9.24 11.56 -7.82
CA ARG A 68 10.41 12.38 -7.52
C ARG A 68 10.64 13.56 -8.49
N SER A 69 10.00 13.58 -9.64
CA SER A 69 10.08 14.70 -10.59
C SER A 69 9.39 15.99 -10.12
N GLY A 70 8.63 15.93 -9.02
CA GLY A 70 7.98 17.10 -8.41
C GLY A 70 8.95 17.93 -7.57
N SER A 71 8.58 19.20 -7.30
CA SER A 71 9.31 20.05 -6.34
C SER A 71 9.13 19.55 -4.90
N GLY A 72 10.06 19.86 -3.99
CA GLY A 72 9.99 19.48 -2.58
C GLY A 72 8.65 19.79 -1.91
N LYS A 73 8.09 20.98 -2.15
CA LYS A 73 6.73 21.34 -1.66
C LYS A 73 5.64 20.43 -2.19
N THR A 74 5.71 20.06 -3.48
CA THR A 74 4.74 19.16 -4.11
C THR A 74 4.86 17.75 -3.52
N LEU A 75 6.07 17.26 -3.35
CA LEU A 75 6.33 15.94 -2.75
C LEU A 75 5.80 15.88 -1.32
N LYS A 76 6.04 16.93 -0.52
CA LYS A 76 5.52 17.03 0.85
C LYS A 76 3.99 17.02 0.89
N SER A 77 3.33 17.77 0.01
CA SER A 77 1.87 17.79 -0.11
C SER A 77 1.29 16.42 -0.49
N ILE A 78 1.96 15.71 -1.40
CA ILE A 78 1.58 14.34 -1.79
C ILE A 78 1.68 13.40 -0.59
N GLN A 79 2.77 13.47 0.17
CA GLN A 79 2.95 12.63 1.37
C GLN A 79 1.88 12.90 2.43
N ILE A 80 1.63 14.17 2.76
CA ILE A 80 0.61 14.56 3.74
C ILE A 80 -0.77 14.04 3.31
N THR A 81 -1.12 14.22 2.04
CA THR A 81 -2.40 13.72 1.49
C THR A 81 -2.50 12.20 1.57
N LEU A 82 -1.42 11.50 1.26
CA LEU A 82 -1.39 10.03 1.28
C LEU A 82 -1.51 9.51 2.71
N VAL A 83 -0.75 10.07 3.65
CA VAL A 83 -0.84 9.74 5.08
C VAL A 83 -2.26 9.96 5.60
N SER A 84 -2.86 11.13 5.33
CA SER A 84 -4.23 11.43 5.76
C SER A 84 -5.27 10.44 5.22
N ARG A 85 -5.13 9.99 3.97
CA ARG A 85 -6.04 9.00 3.36
C ARG A 85 -5.86 7.58 3.91
N LEU A 86 -4.64 7.24 4.31
CA LEU A 86 -4.29 5.92 4.84
C LEU A 86 -4.27 5.88 6.37
N GLU A 87 -4.56 6.99 7.05
CA GLU A 87 -4.48 7.12 8.51
C GLU A 87 -5.26 6.02 9.25
N LYS A 88 -6.41 5.61 8.72
CA LYS A 88 -7.23 4.56 9.31
C LYS A 88 -6.49 3.21 9.41
N PHE A 89 -5.56 2.92 8.51
CA PHE A 89 -4.74 1.71 8.56
C PHE A 89 -3.65 1.75 9.65
N ASN A 90 -3.47 2.89 10.33
CA ASN A 90 -2.63 3.00 11.53
C ASN A 90 -3.35 2.56 12.82
N LEU A 91 -4.68 2.39 12.78
CA LEU A 91 -5.41 1.86 13.93
C LEU A 91 -4.98 0.41 14.15
N GLU A 92 -4.56 0.09 15.37
CA GLU A 92 -4.01 -1.21 15.73
C GLU A 92 -4.93 -2.38 15.32
N SER A 93 -6.24 -2.21 15.56
CA SER A 93 -7.24 -3.21 15.17
C SER A 93 -7.31 -3.43 13.65
N LEU A 94 -7.23 -2.34 12.86
CA LEU A 94 -7.30 -2.45 11.41
C LEU A 94 -5.96 -2.91 10.82
N ALA A 95 -4.86 -2.44 11.38
CA ALA A 95 -3.52 -2.90 11.00
C ALA A 95 -3.41 -4.41 11.18
N GLY A 96 -3.80 -4.94 12.35
CA GLY A 96 -3.81 -6.39 12.62
C GLY A 96 -4.71 -7.16 11.66
N MET A 97 -5.93 -6.66 11.39
CA MET A 97 -6.89 -7.31 10.49
C MET A 97 -6.43 -7.34 9.01
N THR A 98 -5.59 -6.38 8.59
CA THR A 98 -5.11 -6.28 7.19
C THR A 98 -3.68 -6.77 7.00
N GLN A 99 -3.04 -7.26 8.05
CA GLN A 99 -1.66 -7.72 8.02
C GLN A 99 -1.52 -9.08 7.33
N THR A 100 -2.49 -9.97 7.51
CA THR A 100 -2.51 -11.34 6.97
C THR A 100 -3.82 -11.63 6.26
N ASP A 101 -3.80 -12.55 5.29
CA ASP A 101 -5.02 -13.03 4.62
C ASP A 101 -5.59 -14.24 5.39
N GLU A 102 -6.36 -13.95 6.44
CA GLU A 102 -7.05 -14.98 7.25
C GLU A 102 -8.36 -15.49 6.59
N MET A 103 -8.88 -14.73 5.64
CA MET A 103 -10.18 -15.03 5.02
C MET A 103 -10.06 -15.95 3.81
N GLU A 104 -8.85 -16.15 3.26
CA GLU A 104 -8.61 -16.93 2.05
C GLU A 104 -9.59 -16.58 0.91
N LEU A 105 -9.82 -15.29 0.68
CA LEU A 105 -10.82 -14.80 -0.29
C LEU A 105 -10.59 -15.34 -1.71
N TRP A 106 -9.38 -15.76 -2.03
CA TRP A 106 -9.04 -16.40 -3.30
C TRP A 106 -9.73 -17.75 -3.49
N SER A 107 -10.10 -18.46 -2.39
CA SER A 107 -10.77 -19.77 -2.43
C SER A 107 -12.29 -19.67 -2.56
N LEU A 108 -12.84 -18.45 -2.57
CA LEU A 108 -14.28 -18.24 -2.78
C LEU A 108 -14.68 -18.73 -4.17
N GLY A 109 -15.70 -19.59 -4.20
CA GLY A 109 -16.19 -20.21 -5.44
C GLY A 109 -15.63 -21.63 -5.70
N GLU A 110 -14.54 -22.03 -5.06
CA GLU A 110 -14.03 -23.41 -5.12
C GLU A 110 -14.79 -24.36 -4.17
N ARG A 111 -15.34 -23.80 -3.11
CA ARG A 111 -16.14 -24.52 -2.12
C ARG A 111 -17.40 -23.73 -1.74
N LYS A 112 -18.44 -24.43 -1.26
CA LYS A 112 -19.66 -23.77 -0.77
C LYS A 112 -19.31 -22.93 0.45
N THR A 113 -19.31 -21.61 0.30
CA THR A 113 -18.93 -20.66 1.34
C THR A 113 -19.99 -19.57 1.47
N ALA A 114 -20.30 -19.17 2.70
CA ALA A 114 -21.12 -17.99 3.00
C ALA A 114 -20.29 -17.02 3.86
N ILE A 115 -20.28 -15.76 3.48
CA ILE A 115 -19.60 -14.69 4.24
C ILE A 115 -20.69 -13.83 4.89
N PHE A 116 -20.59 -13.64 6.21
CA PHE A 116 -21.45 -12.77 6.99
C PHE A 116 -20.65 -11.55 7.44
N ALA A 117 -20.91 -10.39 6.84
CA ALA A 117 -20.29 -9.13 7.24
C ALA A 117 -21.24 -8.36 8.18
N VAL A 118 -20.86 -8.20 9.43
CA VAL A 118 -21.60 -7.39 10.40
C VAL A 118 -21.10 -5.97 10.34
N ILE A 119 -21.97 -5.04 9.94
CA ILE A 119 -21.65 -3.63 9.73
C ILE A 119 -22.48 -2.81 10.71
N PRO A 120 -21.86 -1.90 11.52
CA PRO A 120 -22.62 -1.02 12.41
C PRO A 120 -23.47 -0.03 11.62
N ASP A 121 -24.74 0.13 11.95
CA ASP A 121 -25.65 1.08 11.29
C ASP A 121 -25.32 2.54 11.61
N ASN A 122 -24.72 2.78 12.77
CA ASN A 122 -24.45 4.12 13.29
C ASN A 122 -23.04 4.66 13.00
N ASP A 123 -22.16 3.86 12.39
CA ASP A 123 -20.79 4.26 12.06
C ASP A 123 -20.39 3.83 10.64
N SER A 124 -20.32 4.80 9.74
CA SER A 124 -19.89 4.59 8.36
C SER A 124 -18.37 4.67 8.15
N SER A 125 -17.60 4.92 9.22
CA SER A 125 -16.16 5.19 9.13
C SER A 125 -15.36 4.07 8.48
N PHE A 126 -15.83 2.83 8.57
CA PHE A 126 -15.16 1.64 8.05
C PHE A 126 -15.87 0.97 6.86
N ASN A 127 -16.90 1.62 6.29
CA ASN A 127 -17.62 1.07 5.12
C ASN A 127 -16.71 0.83 3.91
N PHE A 128 -15.59 1.56 3.81
CA PHE A 128 -14.61 1.34 2.75
C PHE A 128 -13.98 -0.06 2.80
N ILE A 129 -13.81 -0.66 3.99
CA ILE A 129 -13.29 -2.02 4.16
C ILE A 129 -14.27 -3.04 3.58
N VAL A 130 -15.56 -2.82 3.82
CA VAL A 130 -16.62 -3.66 3.24
C VAL A 130 -16.59 -3.56 1.71
N GLY A 131 -16.38 -2.35 1.17
CA GLY A 131 -16.19 -2.13 -0.26
C GLY A 131 -14.97 -2.86 -0.82
N MET A 132 -13.85 -2.86 -0.09
CA MET A 132 -12.65 -3.63 -0.44
C MET A 132 -12.93 -5.14 -0.43
N LEU A 133 -13.60 -5.64 0.62
CA LEU A 133 -13.99 -7.05 0.73
C LEU A 133 -14.83 -7.49 -0.48
N TYR A 134 -15.87 -6.72 -0.83
CA TYR A 134 -16.69 -6.99 -1.99
C TYR A 134 -15.87 -7.00 -3.29
N THR A 135 -14.96 -6.05 -3.44
CA THR A 135 -14.10 -5.96 -4.63
C THR A 135 -13.19 -7.18 -4.74
N CYS A 136 -12.64 -7.65 -3.62
CA CYS A 136 -11.78 -8.83 -3.58
C CYS A 136 -12.57 -10.12 -3.83
N ALA A 137 -13.77 -10.24 -3.24
CA ALA A 137 -14.63 -11.42 -3.38
C ALA A 137 -15.20 -11.58 -4.80
N HIS A 138 -15.43 -10.49 -5.54
CA HIS A 138 -15.99 -10.50 -6.90
C HIS A 138 -14.96 -10.53 -8.02
N LYS A 139 -13.67 -10.55 -7.74
CA LYS A 139 -12.67 -10.71 -8.81
C LYS A 139 -12.74 -12.15 -9.35
N PRO A 140 -13.22 -12.36 -10.60
CA PRO A 140 -13.24 -13.69 -11.18
C PRO A 140 -11.80 -14.19 -11.37
N GLY A 141 -11.50 -15.35 -10.77
CA GLY A 141 -10.39 -16.19 -11.16
C GLY A 141 -8.99 -15.56 -11.00
N ARG A 142 -8.44 -15.52 -9.79
CA ARG A 142 -6.99 -15.67 -9.68
C ARG A 142 -6.66 -17.13 -9.93
N VAL A 143 -6.33 -17.43 -11.20
CA VAL A 143 -5.61 -18.66 -11.53
C VAL A 143 -4.34 -18.67 -10.69
N LYS A 144 -4.16 -19.73 -9.88
CA LYS A 144 -2.88 -19.99 -9.20
C LYS A 144 -1.79 -20.01 -10.28
N GLN A 145 -0.89 -19.04 -10.23
CA GLN A 145 0.41 -19.15 -10.86
C GLN A 145 1.37 -19.82 -9.90
#